data_39cb3d70730a5c808cde9b5ba1f4a3e3
#
_entry.id   39cb3d70730a5c808cde9b5ba1f4a3e3
#
_cell.length_a   1.000
_cell.length_b   1.000
_cell.length_c   1.000
_cell.angle_alpha   90.00
_cell.angle_beta   90.00
_cell.angle_gamma   90.00
#
_symmetry.space_group_name_H-M   'P 1'
#
loop_
_entity.id
_entity.type
_entity.pdbx_description
1 polymer ?
#
loop_
_entity_poly.entity_id
_entity_poly.type
_entity_poly.pdbx_seq_one_letter_code
_entity_poly.pdbx_strand_id
1 'polypeptide(L)'
;MHAVYPFRATVGAHPQEGLVMTFTASSSSRAVTDSPVVVALDYSNRDKALAFVDRIDPRDSRLKVGKEMFTLFGPQLVRDLQQRGFDVFLDLKFHDIPNTTAHAVAAAAELGVWMVNVHASGGARMMTAAREALLPFGKDAPLLIAVTVLTSM
;
A
#
# COMPACT_ATOMS: atom_id res chain seq x y z
N MET A 1 2.89 3.83 11.59
CA MET A 1 3.99 3.13 10.91
C MET A 1 4.63 4.10 9.97
N HIS A 2 5.88 4.50 10.22
CA HIS A 2 6.54 5.53 9.44
C HIS A 2 7.04 4.96 8.13
N ALA A 3 6.74 5.65 7.03
CA ALA A 3 7.41 5.38 5.77
C ALA A 3 8.91 5.58 6.01
N VAL A 4 9.70 4.52 5.88
CA VAL A 4 11.15 4.63 5.94
C VAL A 4 11.60 5.18 4.60
N TYR A 5 11.71 6.50 4.53
CA TYR A 5 12.46 7.13 3.45
C TYR A 5 13.95 6.89 3.71
N PRO A 6 14.74 6.49 2.71
CA PRO A 6 16.19 6.48 2.87
C PRO A 6 16.67 7.92 3.00
N PHE A 7 16.99 8.33 4.22
CA PHE A 7 17.62 9.62 4.50
C PHE A 7 19.13 9.47 4.28
N ARG A 8 19.68 10.29 3.40
CA ARG A 8 21.10 10.48 3.31
C ARG A 8 21.44 11.78 4.06
N ALA A 9 22.16 11.65 5.17
CA ALA A 9 22.68 12.80 5.89
C ALA A 9 24.00 13.24 5.25
N THR A 10 24.07 14.47 4.81
CA THR A 10 25.34 15.13 4.45
C THR A 10 25.69 16.11 5.57
N VAL A 11 26.83 15.93 6.19
CA VAL A 11 27.37 16.85 7.21
C VAL A 11 28.25 17.86 6.48
N GLY A 12 27.77 19.09 6.40
CA GLY A 12 28.57 20.23 5.97
C GLY A 12 29.05 21.00 7.18
N ALA A 13 30.35 21.10 7.39
CA ALA A 13 30.91 21.93 8.44
C ALA A 13 31.18 23.35 7.89
N HIS A 14 30.48 24.34 8.42
CA HIS A 14 30.83 25.77 8.25
C HIS A 14 31.58 26.25 9.47
N PRO A 15 32.65 27.06 9.34
CA PRO A 15 33.58 27.35 10.43
C PRO A 15 33.07 28.25 11.55
N GLN A 16 31.84 28.75 11.51
CA GLN A 16 31.33 29.72 12.52
C GLN A 16 29.86 29.61 12.90
N GLU A 17 29.12 28.62 12.41
CA GLU A 17 27.73 28.42 12.84
C GLU A 17 27.46 26.94 13.09
N GLY A 18 26.70 26.63 14.15
CA GLY A 18 26.49 25.32 14.66
C GLY A 18 26.05 24.28 13.60
N LEU A 19 26.24 23.01 13.91
CA LEU A 19 25.95 21.86 13.06
C LEU A 19 24.52 21.92 12.50
N VAL A 20 24.36 22.28 11.23
CA VAL A 20 23.06 22.23 10.53
C VAL A 20 22.96 20.88 9.85
N MET A 21 22.14 20.01 10.38
CA MET A 21 21.75 18.77 9.68
C MET A 21 20.65 19.11 8.67
N THR A 22 20.97 19.05 7.38
CA THR A 22 19.96 19.09 6.32
C THR A 22 19.56 17.67 5.94
N PHE A 23 18.29 17.36 6.11
CA PHE A 23 17.71 16.09 5.68
C PHE A 23 17.05 16.28 4.31
N THR A 24 17.61 15.67 3.29
CA THR A 24 16.94 15.58 2.00
C THR A 24 16.19 14.27 1.89
N ALA A 25 14.88 14.33 1.82
CA ALA A 25 14.06 13.18 1.48
C ALA A 25 14.29 12.85 0.00
N SER A 26 14.92 11.71 -0.27
CA SER A 26 14.93 11.14 -1.61
C SER A 26 13.54 10.56 -1.87
N SER A 27 12.70 11.28 -2.61
CA SER A 27 11.49 10.69 -3.17
C SER A 27 11.94 9.66 -4.22
N SER A 28 11.94 8.39 -3.87
CA SER A 28 11.93 7.36 -4.90
C SER A 28 10.58 7.52 -5.63
N SER A 29 10.60 8.10 -6.81
CA SER A 29 9.42 8.14 -7.66
C SER A 29 9.05 6.68 -7.92
N ARG A 30 7.91 6.23 -7.37
CA ARG A 30 7.28 5.00 -7.83
C ARG A 30 7.17 5.10 -9.35
N ALA A 31 7.61 4.07 -10.06
CA ALA A 31 7.30 3.94 -11.46
C ALA A 31 5.77 3.81 -11.54
N VAL A 32 5.08 4.90 -11.87
CA VAL A 32 3.64 4.86 -12.12
C VAL A 32 3.45 4.06 -13.39
N THR A 33 2.88 2.85 -13.27
CA THR A 33 2.50 2.09 -14.46
C THR A 33 1.09 2.46 -14.88
N ASP A 34 0.89 2.70 -16.17
CA ASP A 34 -0.43 2.89 -16.79
C ASP A 34 -1.07 1.54 -17.21
N SER A 35 -0.38 0.43 -16.99
CA SER A 35 -0.88 -0.89 -17.35
C SER A 35 -2.20 -1.20 -16.63
N PRO A 36 -3.23 -1.68 -17.34
CA PRO A 36 -4.48 -2.13 -16.73
C PRO A 36 -4.36 -3.50 -16.06
N VAL A 37 -3.21 -4.16 -16.16
CA VAL A 37 -3.01 -5.52 -15.66
C VAL A 37 -2.75 -5.50 -14.17
N VAL A 38 -3.50 -6.31 -13.42
CA VAL A 38 -3.26 -6.58 -12.00
C VAL A 38 -3.10 -8.09 -11.83
N VAL A 39 -1.91 -8.53 -11.47
CA VAL A 39 -1.61 -9.95 -11.24
C VAL A 39 -2.02 -10.33 -9.83
N ALA A 40 -2.93 -11.28 -9.69
CA ALA A 40 -3.31 -11.83 -8.40
C ALA A 40 -2.22 -12.81 -7.91
N LEU A 41 -1.55 -12.47 -6.81
CA LEU A 41 -0.66 -13.40 -6.14
C LEU A 41 -1.49 -14.35 -5.27
N ASP A 42 -1.31 -15.64 -5.49
CA ASP A 42 -2.02 -16.70 -4.78
C ASP A 42 -1.02 -17.82 -4.41
N TYR A 43 -0.26 -17.58 -3.35
CA TYR A 43 0.81 -18.45 -2.90
C TYR A 43 0.72 -18.68 -1.39
N SER A 44 0.82 -19.92 -0.97
CA SER A 44 0.98 -20.30 0.44
C SER A 44 2.45 -20.25 0.92
N ASN A 45 3.39 -19.92 0.04
CA ASN A 45 4.82 -19.82 0.34
C ASN A 45 5.38 -18.48 -0.17
N ARG A 46 5.98 -17.70 0.75
CA ARG A 46 6.50 -16.36 0.46
C ARG A 46 7.63 -16.38 -0.58
N ASP A 47 8.57 -17.32 -0.46
CA ASP A 47 9.74 -17.35 -1.36
C ASP A 47 9.35 -17.70 -2.79
N LYS A 48 8.36 -18.59 -2.97
CA LYS A 48 7.80 -18.89 -4.28
C LYS A 48 7.08 -17.68 -4.89
N ALA A 49 6.34 -16.92 -4.08
CA ALA A 49 5.71 -15.69 -4.53
C ALA A 49 6.75 -14.66 -4.99
N LEU A 50 7.79 -14.42 -4.19
CA LEU A 50 8.84 -13.47 -4.53
C LEU A 50 9.65 -13.92 -5.75
N ALA A 51 9.95 -15.22 -5.88
CA ALA A 51 10.63 -15.77 -7.04
C ALA A 51 9.81 -15.58 -8.35
N PHE A 52 8.48 -15.65 -8.27
CA PHE A 52 7.62 -15.30 -9.40
C PHE A 52 7.69 -13.79 -9.69
N VAL A 53 7.55 -12.95 -8.67
CA VAL A 53 7.57 -11.49 -8.79
C VAL A 53 8.88 -10.98 -9.40
N ASP A 54 10.02 -11.61 -9.06
CA ASP A 54 11.34 -11.25 -9.59
C ASP A 54 11.49 -11.53 -11.10
N ARG A 55 10.50 -12.20 -11.72
CA ARG A 55 10.47 -12.53 -13.16
C ARG A 55 9.56 -11.61 -13.99
N ILE A 56 8.82 -10.70 -13.35
CA ILE A 56 7.90 -9.78 -14.02
C ILE A 56 8.34 -8.34 -13.80
N ASP A 57 7.93 -7.45 -14.72
CA ASP A 57 8.32 -6.06 -14.70
C ASP A 57 7.23 -5.21 -14.02
N PRO A 58 7.56 -4.35 -13.03
CA PRO A 58 6.60 -3.47 -12.40
C PRO A 58 6.01 -2.42 -13.36
N ARG A 59 6.60 -2.20 -14.53
CA ARG A 59 6.04 -1.34 -15.58
C ARG A 59 4.87 -2.00 -16.31
N ASP A 60 4.80 -3.31 -16.32
CA ASP A 60 3.82 -4.08 -17.10
C ASP A 60 2.60 -4.47 -16.28
N SER A 61 2.70 -4.47 -14.94
CA SER A 61 1.59 -4.88 -14.09
C SER A 61 1.68 -4.35 -12.67
N ARG A 62 0.53 -4.33 -12.00
CA ARG A 62 0.38 -4.21 -10.55
C ARG A 62 0.19 -5.59 -9.93
N LEU A 63 0.32 -5.66 -8.61
CA LEU A 63 0.14 -6.92 -7.87
C LEU A 63 -1.03 -6.82 -6.90
N LYS A 64 -1.81 -7.89 -6.78
CA LYS A 64 -2.86 -8.02 -5.77
C LYS A 64 -2.43 -9.02 -4.70
N VAL A 65 -2.52 -8.60 -3.44
CA VAL A 65 -2.32 -9.43 -2.25
C VAL A 65 -3.68 -9.64 -1.57
N GLY A 66 -4.11 -10.89 -1.51
CA GLY A 66 -5.36 -11.28 -0.87
C GLY A 66 -5.21 -11.63 0.61
N LYS A 67 -6.33 -12.04 1.22
CA LYS A 67 -6.43 -12.33 2.66
C LYS A 67 -5.45 -13.40 3.12
N GLU A 68 -5.33 -14.52 2.38
CA GLU A 68 -4.45 -15.63 2.78
C GLU A 68 -3.00 -15.17 2.89
N MET A 69 -2.47 -14.60 1.82
CA MET A 69 -1.08 -14.14 1.81
C MET A 69 -0.80 -13.05 2.83
N PHE A 70 -1.75 -12.11 3.01
CA PHE A 70 -1.59 -11.06 4.01
C PHE A 70 -1.65 -11.61 5.43
N THR A 71 -2.52 -12.59 5.70
CA THR A 71 -2.61 -13.26 7.00
C THR A 71 -1.35 -14.06 7.32
N LEU A 72 -0.77 -14.75 6.33
CA LEU A 72 0.44 -15.55 6.50
C LEU A 72 1.71 -14.70 6.64
N PHE A 73 1.85 -13.64 5.84
CA PHE A 73 3.13 -12.93 5.67
C PHE A 73 3.09 -11.47 6.15
N GLY A 74 1.91 -10.97 6.48
CA GLY A 74 1.71 -9.65 7.06
C GLY A 74 2.12 -8.47 6.16
N PRO A 75 2.23 -7.26 6.75
CA PRO A 75 2.60 -6.05 6.01
C PRO A 75 3.99 -6.10 5.39
N GLN A 76 4.88 -6.97 5.88
CA GLN A 76 6.22 -7.07 5.34
C GLN A 76 6.22 -7.55 3.89
N LEU A 77 5.33 -8.47 3.53
CA LEU A 77 5.18 -8.89 2.13
C LEU A 77 4.85 -7.71 1.22
N VAL A 78 3.91 -6.84 1.64
CA VAL A 78 3.56 -5.65 0.86
C VAL A 78 4.76 -4.74 0.65
N ARG A 79 5.57 -4.50 1.69
CA ARG A 79 6.81 -3.71 1.57
C ARG A 79 7.83 -4.34 0.64
N ASP A 80 7.98 -5.66 0.67
CA ASP A 80 8.90 -6.38 -0.22
C ASP A 80 8.51 -6.21 -1.70
N LEU A 81 7.21 -6.20 -2.00
CA LEU A 81 6.68 -5.95 -3.33
C LEU A 81 6.88 -4.49 -3.76
N GLN A 82 6.63 -3.55 -2.86
CA GLN A 82 6.84 -2.12 -3.10
C GLN A 82 8.33 -1.79 -3.33
N GLN A 83 9.25 -2.44 -2.60
CA GLN A 83 10.69 -2.28 -2.81
C GLN A 83 11.15 -2.77 -4.19
N ARG A 84 10.41 -3.68 -4.79
CA ARG A 84 10.60 -4.15 -6.17
C ARG A 84 9.96 -3.23 -7.22
N GLY A 85 9.36 -2.12 -6.78
CA GLY A 85 8.75 -1.12 -7.65
C GLY A 85 7.28 -1.35 -7.98
N PHE A 86 6.64 -2.37 -7.42
CA PHE A 86 5.24 -2.68 -7.72
C PHE A 86 4.27 -1.83 -6.91
N ASP A 87 3.24 -1.35 -7.58
CA ASP A 87 2.01 -0.90 -6.94
C ASP A 87 1.20 -2.09 -6.46
N VAL A 88 0.71 -2.04 -5.22
CA VAL A 88 0.00 -3.16 -4.59
C VAL A 88 -1.47 -2.81 -4.36
N PHE A 89 -2.35 -3.67 -4.85
CA PHE A 89 -3.74 -3.74 -4.44
C PHE A 89 -3.87 -4.68 -3.24
N LEU A 90 -4.26 -4.14 -2.09
CA LEU A 90 -4.51 -4.90 -0.87
C LEU A 90 -5.99 -5.30 -0.83
N ASP A 91 -6.25 -6.56 -1.22
CA ASP A 91 -7.61 -7.11 -1.40
C ASP A 91 -8.09 -7.84 -0.14
N LEU A 92 -8.37 -7.09 0.92
CA LEU A 92 -8.82 -7.64 2.20
C LEU A 92 -10.34 -7.58 2.39
N LYS A 93 -11.04 -6.78 1.57
CA LYS A 93 -12.51 -6.61 1.62
C LYS A 93 -12.98 -6.28 3.03
N PHE A 94 -12.47 -5.17 3.58
CA PHE A 94 -12.83 -4.74 4.93
C PHE A 94 -14.33 -4.60 5.11
N HIS A 95 -14.84 -5.16 6.20
CA HIS A 95 -16.26 -5.19 6.51
C HIS A 95 -16.41 -5.27 8.02
N ASP A 96 -16.68 -4.16 8.66
CA ASP A 96 -16.84 -4.04 10.10
C ASP A 96 -17.67 -2.77 10.42
N ILE A 97 -17.86 -2.45 11.68
CA ILE A 97 -18.48 -1.18 12.08
C ILE A 97 -17.68 0.00 11.50
N PRO A 98 -18.32 1.16 11.26
CA PRO A 98 -17.69 2.27 10.54
C PRO A 98 -16.32 2.69 11.07
N ASN A 99 -16.18 2.84 12.39
CA ASN A 99 -14.93 3.26 13.02
C ASN A 99 -13.78 2.25 12.80
N THR A 100 -14.04 0.96 12.95
CA THR A 100 -13.03 -0.10 12.75
C THR A 100 -12.59 -0.16 11.30
N THR A 101 -13.54 -0.08 10.36
CA THR A 101 -13.24 -0.06 8.93
C THR A 101 -12.43 1.19 8.54
N ALA A 102 -12.77 2.36 9.08
CA ALA A 102 -12.01 3.59 8.85
C ALA A 102 -10.55 3.46 9.29
N HIS A 103 -10.29 2.92 10.47
CA HIS A 103 -8.93 2.69 10.97
C HIS A 103 -8.17 1.65 10.14
N ALA A 104 -8.83 0.58 9.70
CA ALA A 104 -8.20 -0.44 8.86
C ALA A 104 -7.80 0.12 7.49
N VAL A 105 -8.66 0.94 6.87
CA VAL A 105 -8.39 1.62 5.60
C VAL A 105 -7.27 2.65 5.75
N ALA A 106 -7.25 3.43 6.85
CA ALA A 106 -6.16 4.36 7.14
C ALA A 106 -4.82 3.62 7.32
N ALA A 107 -4.80 2.49 8.03
CA ALA A 107 -3.60 1.67 8.19
C ALA A 107 -3.08 1.12 6.84
N ALA A 108 -3.98 0.74 5.93
CA ALA A 108 -3.60 0.35 4.56
C ALA A 108 -3.01 1.54 3.77
N ALA A 109 -3.56 2.74 3.95
CA ALA A 109 -3.01 3.95 3.35
C ALA A 109 -1.61 4.28 3.90
N GLU A 110 -1.38 4.16 5.21
CA GLU A 110 -0.06 4.32 5.82
C GLU A 110 0.96 3.29 5.31
N LEU A 111 0.51 2.08 4.98
CA LEU A 111 1.33 1.06 4.34
C LEU A 111 1.72 1.45 2.90
N GLY A 112 1.06 2.45 2.33
CA GLY A 112 1.34 3.00 1.02
C GLY A 112 0.85 2.12 -0.13
N VAL A 113 -0.22 1.37 0.04
CA VAL A 113 -0.82 0.57 -1.05
C VAL A 113 -1.43 1.48 -2.12
N TRP A 114 -1.48 0.98 -3.34
CA TRP A 114 -2.10 1.69 -4.46
C TRP A 114 -3.64 1.65 -4.40
N MET A 115 -4.21 0.51 -3.97
CA MET A 115 -5.66 0.32 -3.90
C MET A 115 -6.02 -0.57 -2.72
N VAL A 116 -7.18 -0.31 -2.12
CA VAL A 116 -7.79 -1.08 -1.03
C VAL A 116 -9.29 -1.21 -1.27
N ASN A 117 -9.91 -2.23 -0.71
CA ASN A 117 -11.34 -2.44 -0.88
C ASN A 117 -12.09 -2.70 0.43
N VAL A 118 -13.37 -2.38 0.38
CA VAL A 118 -14.36 -2.67 1.42
C VAL A 118 -15.54 -3.46 0.81
N HIS A 119 -16.42 -4.02 1.63
CA HIS A 119 -17.70 -4.54 1.16
C HIS A 119 -18.76 -3.44 1.10
N ALA A 120 -19.47 -3.33 -0.01
CA ALA A 120 -20.61 -2.40 -0.15
C ALA A 120 -21.77 -2.77 0.82
N SER A 121 -21.93 -4.06 1.12
CA SER A 121 -22.94 -4.55 2.07
C SER A 121 -22.76 -4.05 3.51
N GLY A 122 -21.60 -3.47 3.84
CA GLY A 122 -21.38 -2.75 5.11
C GLY A 122 -22.21 -1.46 5.25
N GLY A 123 -22.79 -1.00 4.14
CA GLY A 123 -23.71 0.14 4.10
C GLY A 123 -23.01 1.50 3.97
N ALA A 124 -23.83 2.51 3.71
CA ALA A 124 -23.34 3.86 3.39
C ALA A 124 -22.48 4.46 4.51
N ARG A 125 -22.86 4.28 5.78
CA ARG A 125 -22.08 4.82 6.92
C ARG A 125 -20.66 4.26 6.99
N MET A 126 -20.52 2.94 6.78
CA MET A 126 -19.19 2.30 6.77
C MET A 126 -18.33 2.78 5.61
N MET A 127 -18.90 2.84 4.40
CA MET A 127 -18.19 3.32 3.20
C MET A 127 -17.80 4.79 3.31
N THR A 128 -18.69 5.64 3.88
CA THR A 128 -18.39 7.05 4.12
C THR A 128 -17.24 7.20 5.12
N ALA A 129 -17.27 6.48 6.25
CA ALA A 129 -16.20 6.52 7.24
C ALA A 129 -14.85 6.06 6.64
N ALA A 130 -14.85 5.00 5.82
CA ALA A 130 -13.67 4.53 5.12
C ALA A 130 -13.10 5.59 4.16
N ARG A 131 -13.96 6.27 3.41
CA ARG A 131 -13.55 7.36 2.50
C ARG A 131 -12.99 8.57 3.26
N GLU A 132 -13.66 8.98 4.33
CA GLU A 132 -13.25 10.12 5.15
C GLU A 132 -11.90 9.89 5.82
N ALA A 133 -11.60 8.65 6.22
CA ALA A 133 -10.32 8.26 6.79
C ALA A 133 -9.13 8.44 5.81
N LEU A 134 -9.40 8.53 4.52
CA LEU A 134 -8.38 8.76 3.48
C LEU A 134 -8.12 10.23 3.19
N LEU A 135 -8.98 11.16 3.61
CA LEU A 135 -8.82 12.59 3.33
C LEU A 135 -7.48 13.17 3.77
N PRO A 136 -6.92 12.79 4.95
CA PRO A 136 -5.61 13.30 5.39
C PRO A 136 -4.45 12.92 4.48
N PHE A 137 -4.59 11.87 3.68
CA PHE A 137 -3.53 11.39 2.77
C PHE A 137 -3.48 12.16 1.45
N GLY A 138 -4.51 12.95 1.13
CA GLY A 138 -4.54 13.80 -0.06
C GLY A 138 -4.26 13.01 -1.35
N LYS A 139 -3.27 13.45 -2.12
CA LYS A 139 -2.84 12.79 -3.37
C LYS A 139 -2.18 11.42 -3.17
N ASP A 140 -1.73 11.13 -1.97
CA ASP A 140 -1.07 9.85 -1.64
C ASP A 140 -2.08 8.80 -1.13
N ALA A 141 -3.38 9.17 -1.07
CA ALA A 141 -4.44 8.24 -0.71
C ALA A 141 -4.53 7.08 -1.72
N PRO A 142 -4.73 5.84 -1.25
CA PRO A 142 -5.04 4.73 -2.14
C PRO A 142 -6.41 4.92 -2.81
N LEU A 143 -6.60 4.26 -3.95
CA LEU A 143 -7.94 4.08 -4.50
C LEU A 143 -8.75 3.22 -3.53
N LEU A 144 -9.98 3.65 -3.23
CA LEU A 144 -10.92 2.92 -2.40
C LEU A 144 -12.07 2.41 -3.27
N ILE A 145 -12.24 1.11 -3.37
CA ILE A 145 -13.34 0.48 -4.11
C ILE A 145 -14.22 -0.35 -3.19
N ALA A 146 -15.48 -0.55 -3.57
CA ALA A 146 -16.43 -1.37 -2.83
C ALA A 146 -16.85 -2.59 -3.65
N VAL A 147 -16.70 -3.78 -3.05
CA VAL A 147 -17.18 -5.03 -3.62
C VAL A 147 -18.68 -5.16 -3.36
N THR A 148 -19.46 -5.34 -4.42
CA THR A 148 -20.92 -5.45 -4.33
C THR A 148 -21.36 -6.89 -4.05
N VAL A 149 -20.99 -7.82 -4.95
CA VAL A 149 -21.34 -9.23 -4.86
C VAL A 149 -20.08 -10.07 -5.06
N LEU A 150 -19.93 -11.13 -4.28
CA LEU A 150 -18.84 -12.09 -4.48
C LEU A 150 -19.15 -12.97 -5.69
N THR A 151 -18.11 -13.32 -6.46
CA THR A 151 -18.24 -14.10 -7.70
C THR A 151 -18.73 -15.52 -7.51
N SER A 152 -18.73 -16.01 -6.26
CA SER A 152 -19.23 -17.35 -5.88
C SER A 152 -20.72 -17.39 -5.50
N MET A 153 -21.41 -16.24 -5.58
CA MET A 153 -22.84 -16.12 -5.24
C MET A 153 -23.71 -16.11 -6.49
#